data_a40017438a8372d835d0b3c957001188
#
_entry.id   a40017438a8372d835d0b3c957001188
#
_cell.length_a   1.000
_cell.length_b   1.000
_cell.length_c   1.000
_cell.angle_alpha   90.00
_cell.angle_beta   90.00
_cell.angle_gamma   90.00
#
_symmetry.space_group_name_H-M   'P 1'
#
loop_
_entity.id
_entity.type
_entity.pdbx_description
1 polymer ?
#
loop_
_entity_poly.entity_id
_entity_poly.type
_entity_poly.pdbx_seq_one_letter_code
_entity_poly.pdbx_strand_id
1 'polypeptide(L)'
;MMQIESITIKTKQMIDDLKAICANFGLGGSPGEYKIITQVFLYKYLSDKFGYEASKVEPSIAQAENVEAALTAMPDEDYEMMLMMLGGNVAKLKKNHYISYLFNHQNDDSMKKADGTPYPFHELVDDTLVDIANYNLDIFSVQTGSEEKIKLFEPISQYVIETAKKSPFCRAIINKLVEFSFAEVFEQKYDFFSQIFEYLIKDYNKDFGKYAEYYTPHTIADIIARIMVHGEVTNATVYDPAAGSGTLVLALAHQIGEDNCTIYTQDISSKSNEFLRLNLILNNLVHSLSNVVHDDTLIAPRHLNPQKNGLAKFQYIVSNPPFNMDFSDNRETLAGEKYSS
;
A
#
# COMPACT_ATOMS: atom_id res chain seq x y z
N MET A 1 -20.49 -4.09 15.51
CA MET A 1 -19.66 -3.22 16.38
C MET A 1 -18.64 -4.03 17.17
N MET A 2 -19.02 -5.01 18.04
CA MET A 2 -18.05 -5.86 18.78
C MET A 2 -17.05 -6.63 17.90
N GLN A 3 -17.42 -7.10 16.74
CA GLN A 3 -16.53 -7.86 15.83
C GLN A 3 -15.45 -6.98 15.20
N ILE A 4 -15.81 -5.75 14.78
CA ILE A 4 -14.87 -4.76 14.26
C ILE A 4 -13.86 -4.32 15.31
N GLU A 5 -14.33 -4.09 16.53
CA GLU A 5 -13.46 -3.73 17.65
C GLU A 5 -12.46 -4.85 17.97
N SER A 6 -12.90 -6.11 17.91
CA SER A 6 -12.03 -7.28 18.10
C SER A 6 -10.95 -7.37 17.01
N ILE A 7 -11.30 -7.22 15.72
CA ILE A 7 -10.32 -7.32 14.63
C ILE A 7 -9.36 -6.12 14.64
N THR A 8 -9.81 -4.92 15.01
CA THR A 8 -8.95 -3.75 15.17
C THR A 8 -7.89 -3.98 16.25
N ILE A 9 -8.28 -4.55 17.40
CA ILE A 9 -7.35 -4.88 18.48
C ILE A 9 -6.35 -5.94 18.02
N LYS A 10 -6.79 -7.01 17.37
CA LYS A 10 -5.92 -8.07 16.84
C LYS A 10 -4.93 -7.55 15.81
N THR A 11 -5.38 -6.64 14.93
CA THR A 11 -4.50 -6.04 13.91
C THR A 11 -3.43 -5.16 14.54
N LYS A 12 -3.80 -4.34 15.53
CA LYS A 12 -2.82 -3.53 16.28
C LYS A 12 -1.82 -4.42 17.01
N GLN A 13 -2.29 -5.50 17.62
CA GLN A 13 -1.42 -6.47 18.28
C GLN A 13 -0.44 -7.12 17.29
N MET A 14 -0.90 -7.50 16.09
CA MET A 14 -0.02 -8.03 15.04
C MET A 14 1.08 -7.02 14.67
N ILE A 15 0.73 -5.74 14.51
CA ILE A 15 1.70 -4.68 14.20
C ILE A 15 2.74 -4.55 15.34
N ASP A 16 2.28 -4.58 16.60
CA ASP A 16 3.16 -4.48 17.77
C ASP A 16 4.09 -5.71 17.88
N ASP A 17 3.58 -6.90 17.58
CA ASP A 17 4.38 -8.12 17.54
C ASP A 17 5.43 -8.07 16.42
N LEU A 18 5.10 -7.53 15.25
CA LEU A 18 6.06 -7.31 14.16
C LEU A 18 7.16 -6.30 14.58
N LYS A 19 6.80 -5.21 15.27
CA LYS A 19 7.76 -4.27 15.86
C LYS A 19 8.67 -4.96 16.88
N ALA A 20 8.11 -5.79 17.75
CA ALA A 20 8.88 -6.56 18.71
C ALA A 20 9.86 -7.52 18.03
N ILE A 21 9.44 -8.18 16.94
CA ILE A 21 10.34 -9.02 16.12
C ILE A 21 11.49 -8.16 15.57
N CYS A 22 11.20 -7.02 14.95
CA CYS A 22 12.23 -6.11 14.43
C CYS A 22 13.21 -5.68 15.54
N ALA A 23 12.70 -5.31 16.71
CA ALA A 23 13.53 -4.92 17.85
C ALA A 23 14.45 -6.05 18.32
N ASN A 24 13.95 -7.30 18.38
CA ASN A 24 14.74 -8.48 18.78
C ASN A 24 15.90 -8.80 17.82
N PHE A 25 15.78 -8.36 16.57
CA PHE A 25 16.84 -8.48 15.55
C PHE A 25 17.68 -7.21 15.38
N GLY A 26 17.55 -6.23 16.29
CA GLY A 26 18.35 -5.01 16.31
C GLY A 26 17.90 -3.93 15.31
N LEU A 27 16.64 -4.01 14.86
CA LEU A 27 16.08 -3.07 13.88
C LEU A 27 15.13 -2.04 14.53
N GLY A 28 14.85 -2.14 15.83
CA GLY A 28 13.91 -1.26 16.54
C GLY A 28 14.25 0.20 16.41
N GLY A 29 13.27 1.03 16.02
CA GLY A 29 13.42 2.47 15.82
C GLY A 29 14.26 2.86 14.60
N SER A 30 14.67 1.92 13.76
CA SER A 30 15.45 2.21 12.55
C SER A 30 14.56 2.52 11.34
N PRO A 31 15.06 3.22 10.32
CA PRO A 31 14.33 3.37 9.05
C PRO A 31 13.98 2.04 8.38
N GLY A 32 14.76 0.99 8.62
CA GLY A 32 14.50 -0.36 8.13
C GLY A 32 13.29 -1.01 8.78
N GLU A 33 13.06 -0.79 10.08
CA GLU A 33 11.89 -1.30 10.78
C GLU A 33 10.59 -0.87 10.08
N TYR A 34 10.45 0.43 9.82
CA TYR A 34 9.29 0.97 9.13
C TYR A 34 9.06 0.31 7.78
N LYS A 35 10.12 0.22 6.95
CA LYS A 35 10.03 -0.36 5.61
C LYS A 35 9.64 -1.84 5.65
N ILE A 36 10.17 -2.59 6.59
CA ILE A 36 9.81 -4.00 6.79
C ILE A 36 8.33 -4.11 7.18
N ILE A 37 7.91 -3.41 8.23
CA ILE A 37 6.55 -3.55 8.77
C ILE A 37 5.50 -3.15 7.73
N THR A 38 5.70 -2.05 7.01
CA THR A 38 4.77 -1.64 5.96
C THR A 38 4.68 -2.65 4.82
N GLN A 39 5.81 -3.23 4.40
CA GLN A 39 5.83 -4.23 3.33
C GLN A 39 5.18 -5.55 3.76
N VAL A 40 5.49 -6.07 4.95
CA VAL A 40 4.93 -7.35 5.40
C VAL A 40 3.44 -7.22 5.74
N PHE A 41 3.02 -6.06 6.26
CA PHE A 41 1.60 -5.74 6.44
C PHE A 41 0.86 -5.73 5.11
N LEU A 42 1.42 -5.04 4.11
CA LEU A 42 0.86 -4.99 2.77
C LEU A 42 0.83 -6.37 2.10
N TYR A 43 1.89 -7.15 2.25
CA TYR A 43 1.93 -8.53 1.74
C TYR A 43 0.80 -9.37 2.33
N LYS A 44 0.59 -9.30 3.66
CA LYS A 44 -0.53 -9.98 4.31
C LYS A 44 -1.88 -9.50 3.78
N TYR A 45 -2.06 -8.18 3.67
CA TYR A 45 -3.29 -7.62 3.11
C TYR A 45 -3.57 -8.11 1.68
N LEU A 46 -2.56 -8.06 0.80
CA LEU A 46 -2.73 -8.49 -0.59
C LEU A 46 -3.00 -9.99 -0.71
N SER A 47 -2.36 -10.83 0.13
CA SER A 47 -2.59 -12.27 0.17
C SER A 47 -4.04 -12.60 0.57
N ASP A 48 -4.53 -12.00 1.65
CA ASP A 48 -5.90 -12.21 2.12
C ASP A 48 -6.94 -11.61 1.15
N LYS A 49 -6.66 -10.42 0.58
CA LYS A 49 -7.53 -9.78 -0.40
C LYS A 49 -7.65 -10.62 -1.67
N PHE A 50 -6.53 -11.19 -2.14
CA PHE A 50 -6.54 -12.10 -3.28
C PHE A 50 -7.45 -13.31 -3.02
N GLY A 51 -7.33 -13.99 -1.88
CA GLY A 51 -8.18 -15.10 -1.51
C GLY A 51 -9.67 -14.72 -1.45
N TYR A 52 -9.97 -13.56 -0.88
CA TYR A 52 -11.32 -13.02 -0.82
C TYR A 52 -11.90 -12.73 -2.22
N GLU A 53 -11.14 -12.10 -3.12
CA GLU A 53 -11.60 -11.84 -4.49
C GLU A 53 -11.70 -13.12 -5.33
N ALA A 54 -10.79 -14.07 -5.13
CA ALA A 54 -10.87 -15.39 -5.76
C ALA A 54 -12.16 -16.14 -5.37
N SER A 55 -12.57 -16.05 -4.10
CA SER A 55 -13.81 -16.67 -3.61
C SER A 55 -15.08 -16.10 -4.25
N LYS A 56 -15.04 -14.88 -4.79
CA LYS A 56 -16.19 -14.28 -5.50
C LYS A 56 -16.35 -14.80 -6.92
N VAL A 57 -15.27 -15.18 -7.57
CA VAL A 57 -15.28 -15.61 -8.97
C VAL A 57 -15.22 -17.12 -9.14
N GLU A 58 -14.75 -17.84 -8.11
CA GLU A 58 -14.60 -19.30 -8.14
C GLU A 58 -15.39 -19.97 -6.98
N PRO A 59 -16.53 -20.61 -7.27
CA PRO A 59 -17.39 -21.21 -6.26
C PRO A 59 -16.73 -22.29 -5.39
N SER A 60 -15.76 -23.02 -5.92
CA SER A 60 -15.03 -24.06 -5.17
C SER A 60 -14.18 -23.45 -4.06
N ILE A 61 -13.62 -22.26 -4.30
CA ILE A 61 -12.88 -21.48 -3.32
C ILE A 61 -13.80 -20.86 -2.28
N ALA A 62 -14.98 -20.38 -2.69
CA ALA A 62 -15.98 -19.80 -1.77
C ALA A 62 -16.44 -20.79 -0.68
N GLN A 63 -16.43 -22.09 -0.95
CA GLN A 63 -16.86 -23.17 -0.04
C GLN A 63 -15.71 -23.79 0.75
N ALA A 64 -14.47 -23.38 0.50
CA ALA A 64 -13.30 -23.99 1.12
C ALA A 64 -13.12 -23.51 2.57
N GLU A 65 -12.86 -24.44 3.50
CA GLU A 65 -12.48 -24.11 4.88
C GLU A 65 -11.13 -23.39 4.96
N ASN A 66 -10.23 -23.72 4.02
CA ASN A 66 -8.93 -23.07 3.91
C ASN A 66 -8.70 -22.63 2.45
N VAL A 67 -8.85 -21.34 2.23
CA VAL A 67 -8.77 -20.70 0.90
C VAL A 67 -7.40 -20.91 0.25
N GLU A 68 -6.29 -20.69 0.95
CA GLU A 68 -4.95 -20.86 0.39
C GLU A 68 -4.65 -22.33 0.01
N ALA A 69 -5.10 -23.29 0.83
CA ALA A 69 -4.96 -24.70 0.53
C ALA A 69 -5.76 -25.10 -0.73
N ALA A 70 -6.99 -24.61 -0.84
CA ALA A 70 -7.84 -24.86 -2.01
C ALA A 70 -7.25 -24.26 -3.29
N LEU A 71 -6.76 -23.01 -3.23
CA LEU A 71 -6.08 -22.35 -4.35
C LEU A 71 -4.78 -23.09 -4.75
N THR A 72 -4.03 -23.59 -3.78
CA THR A 72 -2.80 -24.37 -4.05
C THR A 72 -3.10 -25.68 -4.74
N ALA A 73 -4.20 -26.36 -4.35
CA ALA A 73 -4.61 -27.64 -4.91
C ALA A 73 -5.32 -27.53 -6.27
N MET A 74 -5.74 -26.33 -6.68
CA MET A 74 -6.43 -26.09 -7.95
C MET A 74 -5.52 -26.48 -9.14
N PRO A 75 -6.03 -27.13 -10.22
CA PRO A 75 -5.27 -27.35 -11.45
C PRO A 75 -4.73 -26.03 -12.02
N ASP A 76 -3.57 -26.07 -12.67
CA ASP A 76 -2.94 -24.85 -13.16
C ASP A 76 -3.77 -24.13 -14.24
N GLU A 77 -4.46 -24.88 -15.10
CA GLU A 77 -5.34 -24.31 -16.13
C GLU A 77 -6.53 -23.55 -15.50
N ASP A 78 -7.15 -24.14 -14.47
CA ASP A 78 -8.26 -23.51 -13.74
C ASP A 78 -7.78 -22.29 -12.96
N TYR A 79 -6.58 -22.35 -12.39
CA TYR A 79 -5.97 -21.25 -11.68
C TYR A 79 -5.71 -20.05 -12.60
N GLU A 80 -5.16 -20.28 -13.79
CA GLU A 80 -4.94 -19.21 -14.78
C GLU A 80 -6.28 -18.63 -15.28
N MET A 81 -7.30 -19.45 -15.47
CA MET A 81 -8.64 -18.99 -15.83
C MET A 81 -9.24 -18.11 -14.74
N MET A 82 -9.13 -18.52 -13.49
CA MET A 82 -9.55 -17.70 -12.33
C MET A 82 -8.81 -16.35 -12.29
N LEU A 83 -7.48 -16.35 -12.51
CA LEU A 83 -6.69 -15.10 -12.56
C LEU A 83 -7.18 -14.12 -13.64
N MET A 84 -7.68 -14.62 -14.78
CA MET A 84 -8.26 -13.78 -15.84
C MET A 84 -9.62 -13.19 -15.45
N MET A 85 -10.36 -13.87 -14.57
CA MET A 85 -11.67 -13.40 -14.09
C MET A 85 -11.55 -12.35 -12.97
N LEU A 86 -10.39 -12.25 -12.33
CA LEU A 86 -10.16 -11.22 -11.30
C LEU A 86 -10.12 -9.83 -11.90
N GLY A 87 -10.68 -8.86 -11.18
CA GLY A 87 -10.65 -7.45 -11.56
C GLY A 87 -9.23 -6.88 -11.70
N GLY A 88 -9.06 -5.88 -12.56
CA GLY A 88 -7.77 -5.23 -12.81
C GLY A 88 -7.15 -4.52 -11.61
N ASN A 89 -7.91 -4.35 -10.52
CA ASN A 89 -7.47 -3.71 -9.29
C ASN A 89 -7.01 -4.71 -8.21
N VAL A 90 -7.02 -6.00 -8.52
CA VAL A 90 -6.64 -7.08 -7.59
C VAL A 90 -5.22 -7.51 -7.88
N ALA A 91 -4.38 -7.55 -6.85
CA ALA A 91 -3.04 -8.13 -6.97
C ALA A 91 -3.15 -9.60 -7.35
N LYS A 92 -2.48 -10.02 -8.42
CA LYS A 92 -2.42 -11.42 -8.82
C LYS A 92 -1.27 -12.11 -8.10
N LEU A 93 -1.53 -13.29 -7.56
CA LEU A 93 -0.54 -14.10 -6.88
C LEU A 93 -0.32 -15.42 -7.63
N LYS A 94 0.89 -15.94 -7.59
CA LYS A 94 1.21 -17.31 -7.98
C LYS A 94 1.05 -18.21 -6.75
N LYS A 95 0.91 -19.53 -6.94
CA LYS A 95 0.75 -20.48 -5.83
C LYS A 95 1.91 -20.48 -4.83
N ASN A 96 3.13 -20.21 -5.28
CA ASN A 96 4.31 -20.06 -4.43
C ASN A 96 4.44 -18.68 -3.75
N HIS A 97 3.50 -17.77 -4.00
CA HIS A 97 3.43 -16.48 -3.33
C HIS A 97 2.63 -16.49 -2.03
N TYR A 98 1.93 -17.58 -1.71
CA TYR A 98 1.12 -17.65 -0.50
C TYR A 98 1.98 -17.69 0.76
N ILE A 99 1.46 -17.08 1.83
CA ILE A 99 2.11 -17.09 3.14
C ILE A 99 2.23 -18.52 3.66
N SER A 100 1.20 -19.35 3.44
CA SER A 100 1.22 -20.77 3.77
C SER A 100 2.31 -21.56 3.02
N TYR A 101 2.61 -21.20 1.77
CA TYR A 101 3.72 -21.78 1.03
C TYR A 101 5.06 -21.50 1.72
N LEU A 102 5.32 -20.24 2.06
CA LEU A 102 6.54 -19.86 2.77
C LEU A 102 6.63 -20.53 4.15
N PHE A 103 5.51 -20.58 4.88
CA PHE A 103 5.44 -21.24 6.17
C PHE A 103 5.80 -22.73 6.09
N ASN A 104 5.28 -23.44 5.10
CA ASN A 104 5.52 -24.88 4.94
C ASN A 104 6.97 -25.17 4.50
N HIS A 105 7.65 -24.25 3.83
CA HIS A 105 9.02 -24.43 3.34
C HIS A 105 10.09 -23.74 4.23
N GLN A 106 9.72 -23.14 5.36
CA GLN A 106 10.64 -22.37 6.18
C GLN A 106 11.80 -23.18 6.80
N ASN A 107 11.66 -24.50 6.90
CA ASN A 107 12.66 -25.42 7.44
C ASN A 107 13.15 -26.44 6.41
N ASP A 108 12.88 -26.21 5.12
CA ASP A 108 13.32 -27.11 4.04
C ASP A 108 14.73 -26.73 3.57
N ASP A 109 15.74 -27.30 4.20
CA ASP A 109 17.15 -27.11 3.84
C ASP A 109 17.52 -27.81 2.51
N SER A 110 16.62 -28.61 1.93
CA SER A 110 16.83 -29.29 0.65
C SER A 110 16.54 -28.40 -0.56
N MET A 111 15.87 -27.27 -0.37
CA MET A 111 15.54 -26.34 -1.44
C MET A 111 16.78 -25.81 -2.15
N LYS A 112 16.70 -25.78 -3.48
CA LYS A 112 17.78 -25.27 -4.35
C LYS A 112 17.22 -24.26 -5.34
N LYS A 113 18.06 -23.30 -5.69
CA LYS A 113 17.81 -22.39 -6.81
C LYS A 113 17.93 -23.14 -8.14
N ALA A 114 17.52 -22.49 -9.23
CA ALA A 114 17.59 -23.04 -10.58
C ALA A 114 19.03 -23.44 -11.01
N ASP A 115 20.05 -22.79 -10.44
CA ASP A 115 21.46 -23.09 -10.67
C ASP A 115 22.02 -24.22 -9.78
N GLY A 116 21.18 -24.81 -8.92
CA GLY A 116 21.53 -25.90 -8.02
C GLY A 116 22.16 -25.47 -6.70
N THR A 117 22.36 -24.16 -6.45
CA THR A 117 22.87 -23.65 -5.17
C THR A 117 21.80 -23.74 -4.08
N PRO A 118 22.18 -23.83 -2.78
CA PRO A 118 21.24 -23.78 -1.68
C PRO A 118 20.33 -22.55 -1.77
N TYR A 119 19.06 -22.71 -1.37
CA TYR A 119 18.09 -21.62 -1.32
C TYR A 119 17.74 -21.28 0.13
N PRO A 120 18.51 -20.39 0.79
CA PRO A 120 18.23 -20.00 2.18
C PRO A 120 16.85 -19.38 2.31
N PHE A 121 16.17 -19.64 3.41
CA PHE A 121 14.77 -19.20 3.59
C PHE A 121 14.59 -17.68 3.46
N HIS A 122 15.54 -16.87 3.90
CA HIS A 122 15.44 -15.40 3.74
C HIS A 122 15.46 -14.99 2.25
N GLU A 123 16.23 -15.68 1.40
CA GLU A 123 16.23 -15.40 -0.04
C GLU A 123 14.91 -15.84 -0.69
N LEU A 124 14.34 -16.97 -0.25
CA LEU A 124 12.99 -17.38 -0.71
C LEU A 124 11.94 -16.32 -0.39
N VAL A 125 11.97 -15.75 0.81
CA VAL A 125 11.03 -14.67 1.21
C VAL A 125 11.26 -13.40 0.40
N ASP A 126 12.52 -12.97 0.26
CA ASP A 126 12.88 -11.77 -0.49
C ASP A 126 12.48 -11.90 -1.98
N ASP A 127 12.80 -13.04 -2.60
CA ASP A 127 12.47 -13.31 -4.00
C ASP A 127 10.95 -13.38 -4.22
N THR A 128 10.20 -13.94 -3.25
CA THR A 128 8.74 -13.96 -3.29
C THR A 128 8.16 -12.54 -3.31
N LEU A 129 8.63 -11.66 -2.42
CA LEU A 129 8.17 -10.27 -2.39
C LEU A 129 8.51 -9.52 -3.68
N VAL A 130 9.72 -9.69 -4.19
CA VAL A 130 10.17 -9.08 -5.45
C VAL A 130 9.38 -9.64 -6.64
N ASP A 131 9.10 -10.94 -6.68
CA ASP A 131 8.32 -11.55 -7.75
C ASP A 131 6.86 -11.07 -7.73
N ILE A 132 6.23 -10.92 -6.57
CA ILE A 132 4.89 -10.31 -6.44
C ILE A 132 4.91 -8.89 -7.02
N ALA A 133 5.92 -8.07 -6.68
CA ALA A 133 6.03 -6.71 -7.17
C ALA A 133 6.20 -6.66 -8.70
N ASN A 134 7.04 -7.53 -9.27
CA ASN A 134 7.26 -7.61 -10.71
C ASN A 134 6.03 -8.15 -11.45
N TYR A 135 5.35 -9.15 -10.89
CA TYR A 135 4.15 -9.76 -11.49
C TYR A 135 2.97 -8.80 -11.55
N ASN A 136 2.93 -7.81 -10.67
CA ASN A 136 1.88 -6.81 -10.57
C ASN A 136 2.36 -5.39 -10.95
N LEU A 137 3.44 -5.26 -11.70
CA LEU A 137 4.08 -3.99 -11.99
C LEU A 137 3.12 -2.99 -12.68
N ASP A 138 2.26 -3.48 -13.57
CA ASP A 138 1.31 -2.64 -14.31
C ASP A 138 0.18 -2.10 -13.44
N ILE A 139 -0.13 -2.80 -12.33
CA ILE A 139 -1.19 -2.42 -11.40
C ILE A 139 -0.66 -1.47 -10.33
N PHE A 140 0.52 -1.76 -9.76
CA PHE A 140 1.01 -1.10 -8.56
C PHE A 140 2.22 -0.18 -8.78
N SER A 141 2.67 0.01 -10.03
CA SER A 141 3.76 0.94 -10.29
C SER A 141 3.28 2.39 -10.25
N VAL A 142 4.14 3.26 -9.73
CA VAL A 142 3.94 4.71 -9.76
C VAL A 142 4.89 5.33 -10.75
N GLN A 143 4.41 6.31 -11.52
CA GLN A 143 5.26 7.11 -12.37
C GLN A 143 6.06 8.11 -11.52
N THR A 144 7.37 8.09 -11.68
CA THR A 144 8.25 9.14 -11.17
C THR A 144 8.54 10.13 -12.29
N GLY A 145 9.07 11.31 -11.97
CA GLY A 145 9.57 12.25 -12.97
C GLY A 145 10.73 11.69 -13.81
N SER A 146 11.37 10.60 -13.37
CA SER A 146 12.26 9.72 -14.13
C SER A 146 11.45 8.51 -14.62
N GLU A 147 11.82 7.90 -15.74
CA GLU A 147 11.14 6.71 -16.30
C GLU A 147 11.17 5.46 -15.41
N GLU A 148 11.75 5.55 -14.22
CA GLU A 148 11.83 4.44 -13.27
C GLU A 148 10.50 4.23 -12.53
N LYS A 149 9.99 3.00 -12.61
CA LYS A 149 8.81 2.55 -11.87
C LYS A 149 9.19 2.16 -10.44
N ILE A 150 8.60 2.81 -9.45
CA ILE A 150 8.80 2.42 -8.04
C ILE A 150 8.08 1.08 -7.79
N LYS A 151 8.85 0.07 -7.36
CA LYS A 151 8.33 -1.26 -7.04
C LYS A 151 7.56 -1.25 -5.72
N LEU A 152 6.60 -2.16 -5.59
CA LEU A 152 5.78 -2.31 -4.38
C LEU A 152 6.56 -2.91 -3.21
N PHE A 153 7.43 -3.88 -3.50
CA PHE A 153 8.24 -4.60 -2.52
C PHE A 153 9.71 -4.61 -2.90
N GLU A 154 10.54 -4.67 -1.88
CA GLU A 154 11.99 -4.87 -1.94
C GLU A 154 12.41 -5.97 -0.95
N PRO A 155 13.63 -6.55 -1.06
CA PRO A 155 14.12 -7.53 -0.12
C PRO A 155 14.10 -7.01 1.33
N ILE A 156 13.38 -7.69 2.23
CA ILE A 156 13.30 -7.28 3.64
C ILE A 156 14.52 -7.72 4.46
N SER A 157 15.17 -8.84 4.07
CA SER A 157 16.33 -9.34 4.78
C SER A 157 17.58 -8.46 4.62
N GLN A 158 17.59 -7.52 3.66
CA GLN A 158 18.70 -6.59 3.46
C GLN A 158 18.96 -5.70 4.68
N TYR A 159 17.94 -5.43 5.48
CA TYR A 159 18.05 -4.62 6.70
C TYR A 159 18.69 -5.36 7.87
N VAL A 160 18.74 -6.71 7.84
CA VAL A 160 19.37 -7.52 8.86
C VAL A 160 20.86 -7.67 8.51
N ILE A 161 21.75 -7.07 9.32
CA ILE A 161 23.18 -6.99 9.06
C ILE A 161 23.84 -8.37 9.12
N GLU A 162 23.52 -9.14 10.17
CA GLU A 162 24.15 -10.45 10.41
C GLU A 162 23.51 -11.52 9.52
N THR A 163 24.25 -12.05 8.56
CA THR A 163 23.75 -13.07 7.62
C THR A 163 23.12 -14.28 8.32
N ALA A 164 23.69 -14.74 9.43
CA ALA A 164 23.16 -15.87 10.20
C ALA A 164 21.76 -15.59 10.81
N LYS A 165 21.41 -14.32 10.99
CA LYS A 165 20.11 -13.89 11.56
C LYS A 165 19.04 -13.67 10.51
N LYS A 166 19.36 -13.59 9.22
CA LYS A 166 18.40 -13.29 8.14
C LYS A 166 17.28 -14.33 8.05
N SER A 167 17.61 -15.62 7.92
CA SER A 167 16.59 -16.68 7.86
C SER A 167 15.77 -16.81 9.16
N PRO A 168 16.35 -16.78 10.37
CA PRO A 168 15.60 -16.70 11.63
C PRO A 168 14.64 -15.50 11.71
N PHE A 169 15.08 -14.33 11.24
CA PHE A 169 14.23 -13.14 11.15
C PHE A 169 13.01 -13.37 10.23
N CYS A 170 13.24 -13.82 9.01
CA CYS A 170 12.17 -14.10 8.06
C CYS A 170 11.21 -15.18 8.57
N ARG A 171 11.70 -16.22 9.26
CA ARG A 171 10.84 -17.22 9.92
C ARG A 171 9.93 -16.59 10.99
N ALA A 172 10.48 -15.71 11.83
CA ALA A 172 9.69 -15.02 12.85
C ALA A 172 8.56 -14.18 12.23
N ILE A 173 8.87 -13.45 11.14
CA ILE A 173 7.87 -12.66 10.38
C ILE A 173 6.79 -13.57 9.80
N ILE A 174 7.15 -14.61 9.03
CA ILE A 174 6.17 -15.50 8.38
C ILE A 174 5.31 -16.23 9.40
N ASN A 175 5.88 -16.73 10.50
CA ASN A 175 5.12 -17.36 11.58
C ASN A 175 4.06 -16.41 12.15
N LYS A 176 4.39 -15.11 12.29
CA LYS A 176 3.43 -14.12 12.77
C LYS A 176 2.31 -13.84 11.77
N LEU A 177 2.62 -13.75 10.48
CA LEU A 177 1.62 -13.47 9.45
C LEU A 177 0.60 -14.61 9.29
N VAL A 178 0.99 -15.86 9.47
CA VAL A 178 0.10 -17.03 9.36
C VAL A 178 -0.98 -17.05 10.45
N GLU A 179 -0.70 -16.48 11.63
CA GLU A 179 -1.64 -16.45 12.77
C GLU A 179 -2.81 -15.47 12.58
N PHE A 180 -2.76 -14.63 11.54
CA PHE A 180 -3.70 -13.52 11.35
C PHE A 180 -4.44 -13.63 10.01
N SER A 181 -5.68 -13.08 9.94
CA SER A 181 -6.46 -12.95 8.70
C SER A 181 -7.26 -11.66 8.66
N PHE A 182 -7.28 -11.02 7.49
CA PHE A 182 -8.15 -9.87 7.18
C PHE A 182 -9.49 -10.27 6.54
N ALA A 183 -9.76 -11.55 6.31
CA ALA A 183 -10.92 -12.00 5.52
C ALA A 183 -12.25 -11.40 6.02
N GLU A 184 -12.44 -11.31 7.34
CA GLU A 184 -13.68 -10.76 7.94
C GLU A 184 -13.86 -9.25 7.73
N VAL A 185 -12.80 -8.53 7.32
CA VAL A 185 -12.83 -7.06 7.16
C VAL A 185 -13.32 -6.66 5.78
N PHE A 186 -13.06 -7.47 4.76
CA PHE A 186 -13.33 -7.09 3.37
C PHE A 186 -14.83 -6.98 3.02
N GLU A 187 -15.70 -7.59 3.80
CA GLU A 187 -17.16 -7.47 3.63
C GLU A 187 -17.73 -6.20 4.26
N GLN A 188 -16.94 -5.51 5.06
CA GLN A 188 -17.42 -4.38 5.85
C GLN A 188 -17.13 -3.06 5.15
N LYS A 189 -18.16 -2.24 4.96
CA LYS A 189 -18.05 -0.83 4.54
C LYS A 189 -17.64 0.02 5.76
N TYR A 190 -16.38 -0.10 6.18
CA TYR A 190 -15.89 0.63 7.33
C TYR A 190 -14.48 1.15 7.07
N ASP A 191 -14.19 2.32 7.61
CA ASP A 191 -12.87 2.98 7.55
C ASP A 191 -11.83 2.28 8.46
N PHE A 192 -11.79 0.95 8.38
CA PHE A 192 -10.90 0.11 9.17
C PHE A 192 -9.44 0.37 8.80
N PHE A 193 -9.14 0.36 7.50
CA PHE A 193 -7.77 0.47 7.04
C PHE A 193 -7.17 1.85 7.26
N SER A 194 -7.96 2.92 7.20
CA SER A 194 -7.49 4.26 7.55
C SER A 194 -7.06 4.34 9.02
N GLN A 195 -7.84 3.76 9.95
CA GLN A 195 -7.47 3.71 11.36
C GLN A 195 -6.24 2.84 11.62
N ILE A 196 -6.12 1.70 10.93
CA ILE A 196 -4.94 0.84 11.05
C ILE A 196 -3.72 1.51 10.42
N PHE A 197 -3.88 2.21 9.32
CA PHE A 197 -2.81 2.97 8.71
C PHE A 197 -2.27 4.06 9.66
N GLU A 198 -3.14 4.82 10.32
CA GLU A 198 -2.70 5.78 11.35
C GLU A 198 -1.88 5.11 12.47
N TYR A 199 -2.36 3.96 12.94
CA TYR A 199 -1.65 3.20 13.97
C TYR A 199 -0.28 2.73 13.47
N LEU A 200 -0.22 2.23 12.24
CA LEU A 200 1.00 1.73 11.61
C LEU A 200 2.09 2.81 11.52
N ILE A 201 1.70 4.05 11.16
CA ILE A 201 2.66 5.15 10.95
C ILE A 201 2.88 6.04 12.17
N LYS A 202 2.08 5.88 13.24
CA LYS A 202 2.07 6.77 14.41
C LYS A 202 3.44 6.99 15.05
N ASP A 203 4.20 5.93 15.25
CA ASP A 203 5.51 6.01 15.90
C ASP A 203 6.57 6.58 14.96
N TYR A 204 6.44 6.29 13.66
CA TYR A 204 7.35 6.79 12.64
C TYR A 204 7.15 8.28 12.32
N ASN A 205 5.96 8.81 12.57
CA ASN A 205 5.71 10.26 12.45
C ASN A 205 6.35 11.08 13.58
N LYS A 206 6.50 10.50 14.79
CA LYS A 206 7.12 11.18 15.92
C LYS A 206 8.62 11.37 15.75
N ASP A 207 9.31 10.37 15.21
CA ASP A 207 10.76 10.38 15.03
C ASP A 207 11.22 11.30 13.89
N PHE A 208 10.32 11.70 13.00
CA PHE A 208 10.60 12.53 11.84
C PHE A 208 10.27 14.02 12.03
N GLY A 209 10.08 14.47 13.28
CA GLY A 209 10.04 15.85 13.81
C GLY A 209 9.45 16.98 12.96
N LYS A 210 9.79 17.06 11.69
CA LYS A 210 9.27 18.04 10.72
C LYS A 210 8.04 17.57 9.94
N TYR A 211 7.76 16.26 9.89
CA TYR A 211 6.65 15.71 9.10
C TYR A 211 5.35 15.51 9.86
N ALA A 212 5.40 15.52 11.22
CA ALA A 212 4.20 15.54 12.05
C ALA A 212 3.39 16.85 11.91
N GLU A 213 4.02 17.89 11.38
CA GLU A 213 3.38 19.19 11.14
C GLU A 213 2.39 19.17 9.97
N TYR A 214 2.40 18.13 9.13
CA TYR A 214 1.64 18.06 7.87
C TYR A 214 0.55 17.00 7.83
N TYR A 215 0.25 16.39 8.98
CA TYR A 215 -0.82 15.40 9.06
C TYR A 215 -2.18 16.07 9.28
N THR A 216 -3.13 15.83 8.39
CA THR A 216 -4.50 16.31 8.56
C THR A 216 -5.26 15.31 9.45
N PRO A 217 -5.81 15.73 10.61
CA PRO A 217 -6.64 14.83 11.42
C PRO A 217 -7.84 14.31 10.65
N HIS A 218 -8.12 13.00 10.73
CA HIS A 218 -9.25 12.37 10.03
C HIS A 218 -10.58 13.06 10.30
N THR A 219 -10.86 13.45 11.54
CA THR A 219 -12.11 14.15 11.89
C THR A 219 -12.30 15.45 11.09
N ILE A 220 -11.20 16.19 10.85
CA ILE A 220 -11.24 17.41 10.04
C ILE A 220 -11.47 17.07 8.57
N ALA A 221 -10.78 16.05 8.05
CA ALA A 221 -10.94 15.58 6.69
C ALA A 221 -12.39 15.10 6.42
N ASP A 222 -12.99 14.35 7.34
CA ASP A 222 -14.38 13.90 7.26
C ASP A 222 -15.37 15.07 7.24
N ILE A 223 -15.15 16.08 8.07
CA ILE A 223 -15.98 17.29 8.08
C ILE A 223 -15.91 17.98 6.72
N ILE A 224 -14.70 18.16 6.17
CA ILE A 224 -14.49 18.77 4.86
C ILE A 224 -15.20 17.96 3.77
N ALA A 225 -15.01 16.64 3.76
CA ALA A 225 -15.65 15.77 2.77
C ALA A 225 -17.17 15.87 2.80
N ARG A 226 -17.79 15.86 3.98
CA ARG A 226 -19.25 16.01 4.14
C ARG A 226 -19.76 17.40 3.74
N ILE A 227 -18.95 18.43 3.88
CA ILE A 227 -19.29 19.79 3.42
C ILE A 227 -19.20 19.88 1.90
N MET A 228 -18.23 19.21 1.28
CA MET A 228 -17.97 19.32 -0.16
C MET A 228 -18.85 18.41 -1.01
N VAL A 229 -19.18 17.22 -0.53
CA VAL A 229 -19.91 16.22 -1.30
C VAL A 229 -21.40 16.26 -0.94
N HIS A 230 -22.21 16.66 -1.90
CA HIS A 230 -23.67 16.74 -1.76
C HIS A 230 -24.35 15.83 -2.78
N GLY A 231 -25.26 14.98 -2.29
CA GLY A 231 -26.02 14.06 -3.14
C GLY A 231 -25.19 12.92 -3.72
N GLU A 232 -25.74 12.23 -4.70
CA GLU A 232 -25.04 11.15 -5.41
C GLU A 232 -24.08 11.75 -6.43
N VAL A 233 -22.83 11.32 -6.38
CA VAL A 233 -21.76 11.75 -7.27
C VAL A 233 -21.14 10.53 -7.93
N THR A 234 -20.95 10.57 -9.24
CA THR A 234 -20.35 9.49 -10.02
C THR A 234 -19.24 10.02 -10.92
N ASN A 235 -18.21 9.20 -11.17
CA ASN A 235 -17.07 9.54 -12.02
C ASN A 235 -16.37 10.86 -11.61
N ALA A 236 -16.32 11.14 -10.32
CA ALA A 236 -15.69 12.35 -9.81
C ALA A 236 -14.17 12.30 -9.95
N THR A 237 -13.57 13.45 -10.19
CA THR A 237 -12.11 13.63 -10.12
C THR A 237 -11.76 14.46 -8.88
N VAL A 238 -10.89 13.92 -8.04
CA VAL A 238 -10.43 14.53 -6.77
C VAL A 238 -8.94 14.80 -6.87
N TYR A 239 -8.49 16.00 -6.53
CA TYR A 239 -7.10 16.38 -6.60
C TYR A 239 -6.60 17.00 -5.30
N ASP A 240 -5.39 16.61 -4.89
CA ASP A 240 -4.61 17.27 -3.84
C ASP A 240 -3.19 17.57 -4.34
N PRO A 241 -2.83 18.88 -4.47
CA PRO A 241 -1.50 19.30 -4.92
C PRO A 241 -0.39 19.20 -3.86
N ALA A 242 -0.73 18.86 -2.60
CA ALA A 242 0.21 18.66 -1.50
C ALA A 242 -0.31 17.52 -0.61
N ALA A 243 -0.45 16.34 -1.21
CA ALA A 243 -1.30 15.26 -0.71
C ALA A 243 -0.87 14.63 0.61
N GLY A 244 0.41 14.73 0.98
CA GLY A 244 0.92 14.06 2.17
C GLY A 244 0.62 12.55 2.14
N SER A 245 0.02 12.03 3.21
CA SER A 245 -0.44 10.63 3.28
C SER A 245 -1.78 10.36 2.60
N GLY A 246 -2.44 11.38 2.03
CA GLY A 246 -3.69 11.27 1.30
C GLY A 246 -4.97 11.37 2.15
N THR A 247 -4.88 11.77 3.41
CA THR A 247 -6.04 11.79 4.33
C THR A 247 -7.24 12.56 3.78
N LEU A 248 -7.02 13.71 3.16
CA LEU A 248 -8.11 14.54 2.59
C LEU A 248 -8.76 13.87 1.38
N VAL A 249 -7.98 13.37 0.43
CA VAL A 249 -8.53 12.71 -0.78
C VAL A 249 -9.24 11.40 -0.44
N LEU A 250 -8.77 10.67 0.58
CA LEU A 250 -9.43 9.46 1.05
C LEU A 250 -10.77 9.76 1.71
N ALA A 251 -10.86 10.79 2.54
CA ALA A 251 -12.13 11.19 3.14
C ALA A 251 -13.17 11.56 2.07
N LEU A 252 -12.73 12.25 0.99
CA LEU A 252 -13.62 12.53 -0.16
C LEU A 252 -14.01 11.25 -0.90
N ALA A 253 -13.05 10.34 -1.14
CA ALA A 253 -13.33 9.07 -1.80
C ALA A 253 -14.34 8.22 -1.02
N HIS A 254 -14.23 8.14 0.31
CA HIS A 254 -15.20 7.45 1.16
C HIS A 254 -16.58 8.09 1.12
N GLN A 255 -16.64 9.42 1.08
CA GLN A 255 -17.92 10.13 1.02
C GLN A 255 -18.61 10.01 -0.36
N ILE A 256 -17.84 9.95 -1.45
CA ILE A 256 -18.33 9.77 -2.84
C ILE A 256 -18.62 8.29 -3.12
N GLY A 257 -17.82 7.39 -2.57
CA GLY A 257 -17.70 5.98 -2.91
C GLY A 257 -16.46 5.74 -3.79
N GLU A 258 -15.63 4.80 -3.38
CA GLU A 258 -14.31 4.53 -3.98
C GLU A 258 -14.39 4.19 -5.48
N ASP A 259 -15.45 3.46 -5.89
CA ASP A 259 -15.68 3.10 -7.29
C ASP A 259 -16.23 4.28 -8.14
N ASN A 260 -16.66 5.36 -7.49
CA ASN A 260 -17.28 6.51 -8.12
C ASN A 260 -16.34 7.71 -8.29
N CYS A 261 -15.06 7.56 -7.93
CA CYS A 261 -14.10 8.65 -8.06
C CYS A 261 -12.72 8.15 -8.53
N THR A 262 -11.96 9.08 -9.09
CA THR A 262 -10.54 8.89 -9.42
C THR A 262 -9.74 9.95 -8.69
N ILE A 263 -8.72 9.51 -7.95
CA ILE A 263 -7.83 10.37 -7.18
C ILE A 263 -6.62 10.76 -8.02
N TYR A 264 -6.26 12.03 -7.93
CA TYR A 264 -5.05 12.62 -8.49
C TYR A 264 -4.29 13.30 -7.36
N THR A 265 -2.99 13.09 -7.30
CA THR A 265 -2.17 13.69 -6.23
C THR A 265 -0.82 14.08 -6.75
N GLN A 266 -0.23 15.08 -6.10
CA GLN A 266 1.16 15.43 -6.27
C GLN A 266 1.74 15.82 -4.92
N ASP A 267 2.97 15.38 -4.64
CA ASP A 267 3.69 15.74 -3.41
C ASP A 267 5.20 15.67 -3.65
N ILE A 268 5.94 16.60 -3.06
CA ILE A 268 7.40 16.68 -3.17
C ILE A 268 8.11 15.63 -2.30
N SER A 269 7.43 15.07 -1.30
CA SER A 269 8.00 14.10 -0.37
C SER A 269 7.89 12.68 -0.90
N SER A 270 9.01 12.03 -1.15
CA SER A 270 9.08 10.60 -1.49
C SER A 270 8.39 9.73 -0.45
N LYS A 271 8.61 10.03 0.84
CA LYS A 271 8.01 9.28 1.94
C LYS A 271 6.49 9.44 2.00
N SER A 272 5.99 10.66 1.79
CA SER A 272 4.55 10.91 1.69
C SER A 272 3.92 10.09 0.56
N ASN A 273 4.59 9.99 -0.57
CA ASN A 273 4.14 9.18 -1.70
C ASN A 273 4.12 7.67 -1.38
N GLU A 274 5.08 7.15 -0.63
CA GLU A 274 5.06 5.75 -0.16
C GLU A 274 3.84 5.48 0.74
N PHE A 275 3.56 6.38 1.67
CA PHE A 275 2.38 6.30 2.54
C PHE A 275 1.07 6.40 1.77
N LEU A 276 0.99 7.36 0.86
CA LEU A 276 -0.18 7.58 0.02
C LEU A 276 -0.51 6.34 -0.83
N ARG A 277 0.49 5.73 -1.46
CA ARG A 277 0.31 4.50 -2.24
C ARG A 277 -0.26 3.37 -1.39
N LEU A 278 0.35 3.12 -0.22
CA LEU A 278 -0.14 2.11 0.71
C LEU A 278 -1.59 2.41 1.09
N ASN A 279 -1.89 3.65 1.40
CA ASN A 279 -3.22 4.08 1.82
C ASN A 279 -4.27 3.90 0.70
N LEU A 280 -3.94 4.26 -0.55
CA LEU A 280 -4.81 4.02 -1.70
C LEU A 280 -5.07 2.52 -1.93
N ILE A 281 -4.05 1.67 -1.81
CA ILE A 281 -4.19 0.21 -1.96
C ILE A 281 -5.12 -0.35 -0.88
N LEU A 282 -4.90 0.01 0.38
CA LEU A 282 -5.70 -0.45 1.50
C LEU A 282 -7.17 -0.02 1.42
N ASN A 283 -7.45 1.10 0.76
CA ASN A 283 -8.80 1.67 0.62
C ASN A 283 -9.43 1.44 -0.76
N ASN A 284 -9.05 0.38 -1.49
CA ASN A 284 -9.62 -0.02 -2.79
C ASN A 284 -9.49 1.04 -3.92
N LEU A 285 -8.54 1.96 -3.82
CA LEU A 285 -8.30 3.02 -4.80
C LEU A 285 -7.09 2.72 -5.70
N VAL A 286 -6.82 1.43 -5.95
CA VAL A 286 -5.69 0.96 -6.78
C VAL A 286 -5.71 1.57 -8.18
N HIS A 287 -6.89 1.76 -8.77
CA HIS A 287 -7.08 2.39 -10.07
C HIS A 287 -6.55 3.84 -10.14
N SER A 288 -6.35 4.47 -9.00
CA SER A 288 -5.82 5.83 -8.89
C SER A 288 -4.30 5.90 -8.74
N LEU A 289 -3.60 4.77 -8.55
CA LEU A 289 -2.14 4.73 -8.31
C LEU A 289 -1.32 5.37 -9.44
N SER A 290 -1.78 5.22 -10.69
CA SER A 290 -1.13 5.83 -11.85
C SER A 290 -1.16 7.37 -11.85
N ASN A 291 -2.02 7.96 -11.02
CA ASN A 291 -2.18 9.41 -10.88
C ASN A 291 -1.45 9.97 -9.65
N VAL A 292 -0.69 9.15 -8.93
CA VAL A 292 0.17 9.60 -7.84
C VAL A 292 1.49 10.09 -8.44
N VAL A 293 1.84 11.33 -8.17
CA VAL A 293 3.02 11.97 -8.73
C VAL A 293 3.96 12.45 -7.62
N HIS A 294 5.23 12.11 -7.75
CA HIS A 294 6.31 12.61 -6.89
C HIS A 294 7.05 13.74 -7.62
N ASP A 295 6.66 14.98 -7.35
CA ASP A 295 7.33 16.17 -7.90
C ASP A 295 6.85 17.43 -7.14
N ASP A 296 7.58 18.54 -7.29
CA ASP A 296 7.18 19.83 -6.72
C ASP A 296 6.03 20.43 -7.56
N THR A 297 4.88 20.57 -6.95
CA THR A 297 3.66 21.06 -7.62
C THR A 297 3.80 22.50 -8.09
N LEU A 298 4.57 23.34 -7.37
CA LEU A 298 4.71 24.75 -7.72
C LEU A 298 5.56 24.98 -8.97
N ILE A 299 6.63 24.21 -9.13
CA ILE A 299 7.59 24.39 -10.24
C ILE A 299 7.44 23.36 -11.36
N ALA A 300 6.85 22.21 -11.05
CA ALA A 300 6.68 21.12 -11.99
C ALA A 300 5.29 20.44 -11.87
N PRO A 301 4.20 21.19 -12.14
CA PRO A 301 2.86 20.61 -12.12
C PRO A 301 2.74 19.53 -13.21
N ARG A 302 2.37 18.30 -12.86
CA ARG A 302 2.30 17.17 -13.77
C ARG A 302 0.90 16.85 -14.26
N HIS A 303 -0.13 17.25 -13.51
CA HIS A 303 -1.51 17.07 -13.94
C HIS A 303 -1.93 18.19 -14.88
N LEU A 304 -1.69 17.96 -16.17
CA LEU A 304 -1.97 18.90 -17.23
C LEU A 304 -3.25 18.53 -17.99
N ASN A 305 -3.84 19.51 -18.68
CA ASN A 305 -4.94 19.26 -19.58
C ASN A 305 -4.48 18.39 -20.80
N PRO A 306 -5.40 17.80 -21.57
CA PRO A 306 -5.04 16.94 -22.71
C PRO A 306 -4.11 17.58 -23.73
N GLN A 307 -4.18 18.91 -23.89
CA GLN A 307 -3.34 19.68 -24.81
C GLN A 307 -1.96 20.01 -24.21
N LYS A 308 -1.72 19.68 -22.94
CA LYS A 308 -0.48 19.99 -22.20
C LYS A 308 -0.06 21.47 -22.21
N ASN A 309 -1.02 22.37 -22.34
CA ASN A 309 -0.79 23.83 -22.38
C ASN A 309 -1.40 24.56 -21.17
N GLY A 310 -1.95 23.83 -20.20
CA GLY A 310 -2.53 24.34 -18.95
C GLY A 310 -2.76 23.23 -17.95
N LEU A 311 -3.17 23.60 -16.75
CA LEU A 311 -3.49 22.66 -15.69
C LEU A 311 -4.76 21.87 -16.00
N ALA A 312 -4.82 20.64 -15.53
CA ALA A 312 -6.06 19.86 -15.54
C ALA A 312 -7.11 20.49 -14.62
N LYS A 313 -8.36 20.24 -14.91
CA LYS A 313 -9.51 20.68 -14.07
C LYS A 313 -10.06 19.46 -13.34
N PHE A 314 -10.36 19.63 -12.07
CA PHE A 314 -10.89 18.60 -11.22
C PHE A 314 -12.22 19.04 -10.62
N GLN A 315 -13.10 18.10 -10.32
CA GLN A 315 -14.40 18.38 -9.73
C GLN A 315 -14.25 18.79 -8.26
N TYR A 316 -13.32 18.13 -7.55
CA TYR A 316 -12.98 18.46 -6.18
C TYR A 316 -11.47 18.71 -6.07
N ILE A 317 -11.10 19.79 -5.41
CA ILE A 317 -9.73 20.10 -5.07
C ILE A 317 -9.67 20.35 -3.56
N VAL A 318 -8.81 19.62 -2.87
CA VAL A 318 -8.55 19.77 -1.43
C VAL A 318 -7.06 19.85 -1.20
N SER A 319 -6.63 20.62 -0.21
CA SER A 319 -5.23 20.64 0.16
C SER A 319 -5.03 21.18 1.56
N ASN A 320 -4.04 20.62 2.27
CA ASN A 320 -3.45 21.18 3.48
C ASN A 320 -1.95 21.32 3.23
N PRO A 321 -1.52 22.37 2.49
CA PRO A 321 -0.11 22.54 2.12
C PRO A 321 0.75 22.89 3.34
N PRO A 322 2.07 22.59 3.30
CA PRO A 322 2.97 22.91 4.40
C PRO A 322 3.03 24.42 4.68
N PHE A 323 3.03 24.75 5.98
CA PHE A 323 3.15 26.13 6.44
C PHE A 323 4.63 26.55 6.52
N ASN A 324 4.93 27.79 6.20
CA ASN A 324 6.27 28.40 6.31
C ASN A 324 7.36 27.68 5.48
N MET A 325 7.00 27.05 4.37
CA MET A 325 7.98 26.50 3.46
C MET A 325 8.71 27.65 2.73
N ASP A 326 10.05 27.65 2.79
CA ASP A 326 10.86 28.62 2.08
C ASP A 326 10.96 28.20 0.59
N PHE A 327 10.50 29.06 -0.29
CA PHE A 327 10.57 28.90 -1.76
C PHE A 327 11.32 30.05 -2.44
N SER A 328 12.15 30.77 -1.67
CA SER A 328 12.94 31.93 -2.18
C SER A 328 13.81 31.56 -3.37
N ASP A 329 14.40 30.37 -3.37
CA ASP A 329 15.25 29.89 -4.47
C ASP A 329 14.47 29.69 -5.79
N ASN A 330 13.15 29.46 -5.71
CA ASN A 330 12.27 29.25 -6.86
C ASN A 330 11.45 30.48 -7.24
N ARG A 331 11.67 31.62 -6.57
CA ARG A 331 10.84 32.82 -6.71
C ARG A 331 10.81 33.37 -8.12
N GLU A 332 11.95 33.39 -8.81
CA GLU A 332 12.06 33.88 -10.18
C GLU A 332 11.34 32.92 -11.17
N THR A 333 11.47 31.61 -10.96
CA THR A 333 10.78 30.59 -11.74
C THR A 333 9.27 30.73 -11.61
N LEU A 334 8.77 30.89 -10.36
CA LEU A 334 7.35 31.07 -10.08
C LEU A 334 6.79 32.37 -10.65
N ALA A 335 7.59 33.47 -10.65
CA ALA A 335 7.18 34.74 -11.21
C ALA A 335 7.08 34.73 -12.75
N GLY A 336 7.84 33.85 -13.42
CA GLY A 336 7.84 33.66 -14.85
C GLY A 336 6.96 32.50 -15.35
N GLU A 337 6.17 31.89 -14.48
CA GLU A 337 5.51 30.63 -14.77
C GLU A 337 4.40 30.73 -15.80
N LYS A 338 4.36 29.73 -16.69
CA LYS A 338 3.44 29.58 -17.82
C LYS A 338 1.97 29.47 -17.42
N TYR A 339 1.70 29.09 -16.14
CA TYR A 339 0.36 28.77 -15.65
C TYR A 339 -0.17 29.77 -14.59
N SER A 340 0.63 30.78 -14.27
CA SER A 340 0.24 31.88 -13.38
C SER A 340 -0.62 32.89 -14.13
N SER A 341 -1.90 32.64 -14.25
CA SER A 341 -2.86 33.64 -14.79
C SER A 341 -4.15 33.63 -14.03
#